data_58bbed1b7502dc656edc66bc58aba69b
#
_entry.id   58bbed1b7502dc656edc66bc58aba69b
#
_cell.length_a   1.000
_cell.length_b   1.000
_cell.length_c   1.000
_cell.angle_alpha   90.00
_cell.angle_beta   90.00
_cell.angle_gamma   90.00
#
_symmetry.space_group_name_H-M   'P 1'
#
loop_
_entity.id
_entity.type
_entity.pdbx_description
1 polymer ?
#
loop_
_entity_poly.entity_id
_entity_poly.type
_entity_poly.pdbx_seq_one_letter_code
_entity_poly.pdbx_strand_id
1 'polypeptide(L)'
;MSINERIYRIDQLLKDRKSISFEDLKDKLEVSRATLKRDIAYMRDRLNVPIIFDRELNGYRLDKAEDAQHELPGLWFNAEEIYALMTMQHLLNNIDAGGILSPHIKPLLSRLTELLAATNDSQEQLQKRIKVEAIGARKFDLTYFQAIGSCLLKRKRLVMDYLGRGKNELTTRELSPQRLVYYKNNWYLDAWCHAKEDIRSFAIDAIQRVEILETKAIDVSETKLNEELGSGYGIFSGKEVKWATLKFTPERARWTASERWHSKQIGKYLDDGSYELKVPYSKEPELIIDIMKYGPDVEVVEPQELRKAVQENLIKTLRNYGK
;
A
#
# COMPACT_ATOMS: atom_id res chain seq x y z
N MET A 1 -16.18 -8.99 -29.34
CA MET A 1 -16.14 -9.60 -28.01
C MET A 1 -15.00 -10.60 -27.94
N SER A 2 -14.10 -10.49 -26.94
CA SER A 2 -12.98 -11.43 -26.77
C SER A 2 -13.49 -12.83 -26.37
N ILE A 3 -12.65 -13.87 -26.51
CA ILE A 3 -13.02 -15.25 -26.11
C ILE A 3 -13.32 -15.29 -24.60
N ASN A 4 -12.54 -14.59 -23.80
CA ASN A 4 -12.67 -14.54 -22.33
C ASN A 4 -13.99 -13.91 -21.91
N GLU A 5 -14.35 -12.80 -22.52
CA GLU A 5 -15.60 -12.09 -22.25
C GLU A 5 -16.83 -12.95 -22.62
N ARG A 6 -16.73 -13.75 -23.71
CA ARG A 6 -17.80 -14.66 -24.10
C ARG A 6 -17.97 -15.80 -23.11
N ILE A 7 -16.86 -16.43 -22.67
CA ILE A 7 -16.88 -17.51 -21.68
C ILE A 7 -17.47 -17.05 -20.36
N TYR A 8 -17.08 -15.86 -19.88
CA TYR A 8 -17.67 -15.26 -18.68
C TYR A 8 -19.18 -15.04 -18.83
N ARG A 9 -19.61 -14.51 -19.95
CA ARG A 9 -21.04 -14.29 -20.25
C ARG A 9 -21.83 -15.58 -20.36
N ILE A 10 -21.23 -16.65 -20.94
CA ILE A 10 -21.84 -17.97 -20.97
C ILE A 10 -22.02 -18.51 -19.54
N ASP A 11 -21.00 -18.42 -18.70
CA ASP A 11 -21.06 -18.87 -17.31
C ASP A 11 -22.14 -18.15 -16.51
N GLN A 12 -22.21 -16.83 -16.60
CA GLN A 12 -23.25 -16.03 -15.97
C GLN A 12 -24.66 -16.46 -16.42
N LEU A 13 -24.85 -16.60 -17.74
CA LEU A 13 -26.14 -17.02 -18.30
C LEU A 13 -26.56 -18.42 -17.85
N LEU A 14 -25.59 -19.33 -17.63
CA LEU A 14 -25.85 -20.69 -17.14
C LEU A 14 -26.10 -20.72 -15.61
N LYS A 15 -25.51 -19.78 -14.85
CA LYS A 15 -25.75 -19.64 -13.39
C LYS A 15 -27.10 -19.00 -13.09
N ASP A 16 -27.47 -17.98 -13.88
CA ASP A 16 -28.70 -17.22 -13.67
C ASP A 16 -29.96 -17.97 -14.08
N ARG A 17 -29.87 -19.04 -14.84
CA ARG A 17 -31.01 -19.75 -15.42
C ARG A 17 -30.94 -21.26 -15.16
N LYS A 18 -32.11 -21.89 -15.08
CA LYS A 18 -32.21 -23.37 -14.98
C LYS A 18 -31.67 -24.05 -16.25
N SER A 19 -31.88 -23.45 -17.40
CA SER A 19 -31.39 -23.92 -18.73
C SER A 19 -31.45 -22.74 -19.71
N ILE A 20 -30.61 -22.76 -20.73
CA ILE A 20 -30.63 -21.79 -21.82
C ILE A 20 -30.43 -22.49 -23.18
N SER A 21 -31.25 -22.15 -24.18
CA SER A 21 -31.16 -22.77 -25.49
C SER A 21 -29.90 -22.34 -26.26
N PHE A 22 -29.47 -23.15 -27.21
CA PHE A 22 -28.30 -22.83 -28.07
C PHE A 22 -28.52 -21.54 -28.88
N GLU A 23 -29.74 -21.33 -29.39
CA GLU A 23 -30.04 -20.14 -30.18
C GLU A 23 -30.07 -18.88 -29.28
N ASP A 24 -30.65 -18.96 -28.07
CA ASP A 24 -30.60 -17.84 -27.11
C ASP A 24 -29.18 -17.46 -26.70
N LEU A 25 -28.31 -18.48 -26.50
CA LEU A 25 -26.90 -18.21 -26.22
C LEU A 25 -26.22 -17.50 -27.38
N LYS A 26 -26.43 -18.01 -28.60
CA LYS A 26 -25.88 -17.45 -29.82
C LYS A 26 -26.29 -15.99 -30.02
N ASP A 27 -27.58 -15.71 -29.86
CA ASP A 27 -28.14 -14.38 -30.08
C ASP A 27 -27.68 -13.39 -29.00
N LYS A 28 -27.65 -13.81 -27.72
CA LYS A 28 -27.15 -12.97 -26.63
C LYS A 28 -25.66 -12.65 -26.69
N LEU A 29 -24.88 -13.54 -27.26
CA LEU A 29 -23.44 -13.39 -27.44
C LEU A 29 -23.06 -12.76 -28.77
N GLU A 30 -24.02 -12.62 -29.68
CA GLU A 30 -23.82 -12.09 -31.05
C GLU A 30 -22.68 -12.81 -31.80
N VAL A 31 -22.67 -14.14 -31.73
CA VAL A 31 -21.60 -14.98 -32.31
C VAL A 31 -22.12 -15.97 -33.32
N SER A 32 -21.23 -16.49 -34.17
CA SER A 32 -21.56 -17.57 -35.10
C SER A 32 -21.78 -18.89 -34.34
N ARG A 33 -22.56 -19.80 -34.98
CA ARG A 33 -22.80 -21.15 -34.43
C ARG A 33 -21.52 -21.93 -34.20
N ALA A 34 -20.52 -21.78 -35.10
CA ALA A 34 -19.23 -22.44 -34.97
C ALA A 34 -18.41 -21.89 -33.79
N THR A 35 -18.47 -20.60 -33.56
CA THR A 35 -17.79 -19.92 -32.43
C THR A 35 -18.39 -20.40 -31.09
N LEU A 36 -19.72 -20.39 -30.95
CA LEU A 36 -20.36 -20.81 -29.69
C LEU A 36 -20.09 -22.30 -29.38
N LYS A 37 -20.14 -23.19 -30.39
CA LYS A 37 -19.78 -24.60 -30.19
C LYS A 37 -18.35 -24.76 -29.69
N ARG A 38 -17.40 -24.00 -30.23
CA ARG A 38 -15.99 -24.03 -29.82
C ARG A 38 -15.81 -23.49 -28.40
N ASP A 39 -16.49 -22.42 -28.07
CA ASP A 39 -16.43 -21.83 -26.75
C ASP A 39 -17.02 -22.79 -25.68
N ILE A 40 -18.17 -23.44 -25.93
CA ILE A 40 -18.75 -24.44 -25.02
C ILE A 40 -17.83 -25.67 -24.88
N ALA A 41 -17.27 -26.16 -25.98
CA ALA A 41 -16.30 -27.27 -25.94
C ALA A 41 -15.07 -26.89 -25.12
N TYR A 42 -14.52 -25.71 -25.34
CA TYR A 42 -13.38 -25.19 -24.55
C TYR A 42 -13.68 -25.09 -23.06
N MET A 43 -14.87 -24.57 -22.69
CA MET A 43 -15.30 -24.50 -21.30
C MET A 43 -15.37 -25.88 -20.65
N ARG A 44 -15.96 -26.85 -21.36
CA ARG A 44 -16.12 -28.22 -20.85
C ARG A 44 -14.80 -28.97 -20.80
N ASP A 45 -14.03 -28.96 -21.89
CA ASP A 45 -12.89 -29.86 -22.08
C ASP A 45 -11.58 -29.31 -21.51
N ARG A 46 -11.45 -27.97 -21.38
CA ARG A 46 -10.24 -27.31 -20.88
C ARG A 46 -10.42 -26.64 -19.53
N LEU A 47 -11.61 -26.11 -19.27
CA LEU A 47 -11.91 -25.43 -18.01
C LEU A 47 -12.69 -26.31 -17.03
N ASN A 48 -12.98 -27.56 -17.42
CA ASN A 48 -13.74 -28.54 -16.61
C ASN A 48 -15.08 -28.00 -16.10
N VAL A 49 -15.72 -27.10 -16.87
CA VAL A 49 -17.04 -26.56 -16.53
C VAL A 49 -18.07 -27.68 -16.73
N PRO A 50 -18.87 -28.05 -15.74
CA PRO A 50 -19.83 -29.14 -15.85
C PRO A 50 -21.08 -28.71 -16.67
N ILE A 51 -20.86 -28.39 -17.95
CA ILE A 51 -21.94 -28.02 -18.89
C ILE A 51 -22.52 -29.26 -19.51
N ILE A 52 -23.79 -29.52 -19.25
CA ILE A 52 -24.54 -30.60 -19.86
C ILE A 52 -25.67 -30.04 -20.77
N PHE A 53 -26.05 -30.83 -21.78
CA PHE A 53 -27.25 -30.53 -22.56
C PHE A 53 -28.43 -31.32 -22.02
N ASP A 54 -29.41 -30.60 -21.52
CA ASP A 54 -30.63 -31.19 -20.99
C ASP A 54 -31.66 -31.31 -22.11
N ARG A 55 -32.05 -32.58 -22.41
CA ARG A 55 -32.97 -32.87 -23.50
C ARG A 55 -34.41 -32.51 -23.17
N GLU A 56 -34.80 -32.54 -21.89
CA GLU A 56 -36.16 -32.17 -21.49
C GLU A 56 -36.40 -30.67 -21.60
N LEU A 57 -35.38 -29.88 -21.20
CA LEU A 57 -35.43 -28.44 -21.27
C LEU A 57 -34.92 -27.88 -22.61
N ASN A 58 -34.46 -28.76 -23.53
CA ASN A 58 -33.86 -28.40 -24.81
C ASN A 58 -32.81 -27.27 -24.73
N GLY A 59 -31.92 -27.38 -23.73
CA GLY A 59 -30.93 -26.32 -23.50
C GLY A 59 -29.72 -26.79 -22.70
N TYR A 60 -28.72 -25.91 -22.61
CA TYR A 60 -27.53 -26.12 -21.78
C TYR A 60 -27.79 -25.68 -20.35
N ARG A 61 -27.26 -26.43 -19.40
CA ARG A 61 -27.25 -26.09 -17.99
C ARG A 61 -25.98 -26.57 -17.30
N LEU A 62 -25.72 -26.06 -16.11
CA LEU A 62 -24.68 -26.60 -15.22
C LEU A 62 -25.22 -27.87 -14.54
N ASP A 63 -24.38 -28.93 -14.43
CA ASP A 63 -24.72 -30.12 -13.69
C ASP A 63 -24.61 -29.85 -12.20
N LYS A 64 -25.72 -29.95 -11.46
CA LYS A 64 -25.80 -29.74 -10.02
C LYS A 64 -25.40 -30.97 -9.19
N ALA A 65 -25.15 -32.13 -9.84
CA ALA A 65 -24.79 -33.36 -9.14
C ALA A 65 -23.34 -33.37 -8.62
N GLU A 66 -22.48 -32.53 -9.16
CA GLU A 66 -21.18 -32.25 -8.57
C GLU A 66 -21.28 -30.96 -7.74
N ASP A 67 -21.38 -31.10 -6.42
CA ASP A 67 -21.22 -30.01 -5.43
C ASP A 67 -19.80 -29.40 -5.44
N ALA A 68 -19.06 -29.57 -6.51
CA ALA A 68 -17.86 -28.83 -6.79
C ALA A 68 -18.29 -27.40 -7.10
N GLN A 69 -17.99 -26.46 -6.19
CA GLN A 69 -17.97 -25.04 -6.49
C GLN A 69 -17.13 -24.86 -7.74
N HIS A 70 -17.82 -24.86 -8.89
CA HIS A 70 -17.21 -24.62 -10.16
C HIS A 70 -16.88 -23.11 -10.20
N GLU A 71 -15.68 -22.78 -9.80
CA GLU A 71 -15.07 -21.50 -10.04
C GLU A 71 -14.37 -21.58 -11.39
N LEU A 72 -14.93 -20.90 -12.38
CA LEU A 72 -14.11 -20.53 -13.53
C LEU A 72 -12.83 -19.89 -12.97
N PRO A 73 -11.66 -20.18 -13.57
CA PRO A 73 -10.44 -19.48 -13.19
C PRO A 73 -10.75 -17.96 -13.27
N GLY A 74 -10.97 -17.35 -12.11
CA GLY A 74 -11.66 -16.07 -11.97
C GLY A 74 -10.83 -14.83 -12.32
N LEU A 75 -9.90 -14.91 -13.27
CA LEU A 75 -9.08 -13.80 -13.67
C LEU A 75 -9.14 -13.64 -15.19
N TRP A 76 -10.16 -12.94 -15.63
CA TRP A 76 -10.35 -12.55 -17.04
C TRP A 76 -9.72 -11.18 -17.28
N PHE A 77 -8.39 -11.12 -17.19
CA PHE A 77 -7.65 -9.92 -17.51
C PHE A 77 -7.18 -9.98 -18.97
N ASN A 78 -7.30 -8.87 -19.69
CA ASN A 78 -6.58 -8.69 -20.94
C ASN A 78 -5.07 -8.49 -20.65
N ALA A 79 -4.24 -8.52 -21.69
CA ALA A 79 -2.79 -8.40 -21.52
C ALA A 79 -2.39 -7.11 -20.78
N GLU A 80 -3.04 -5.99 -21.05
CA GLU A 80 -2.76 -4.69 -20.40
C GLU A 80 -3.12 -4.71 -18.92
N GLU A 81 -4.23 -5.32 -18.54
CA GLU A 81 -4.65 -5.49 -17.14
C GLU A 81 -3.70 -6.42 -16.38
N ILE A 82 -3.21 -7.48 -17.01
CA ILE A 82 -2.21 -8.38 -16.43
C ILE A 82 -0.89 -7.62 -16.23
N TYR A 83 -0.45 -6.82 -17.20
CA TYR A 83 0.74 -5.97 -17.04
C TYR A 83 0.58 -4.96 -15.90
N ALA A 84 -0.58 -4.33 -15.78
CA ALA A 84 -0.89 -3.42 -14.68
C ALA A 84 -0.81 -4.11 -13.33
N LEU A 85 -1.40 -5.32 -13.20
CA LEU A 85 -1.35 -6.12 -11.97
C LEU A 85 0.07 -6.56 -11.62
N MET A 86 0.86 -6.99 -12.60
CA MET A 86 2.27 -7.37 -12.38
C MET A 86 3.14 -6.17 -11.99
N THR A 87 2.90 -5.02 -12.60
CA THR A 87 3.56 -3.77 -12.22
C THR A 87 3.19 -3.37 -10.80
N MET A 88 1.90 -3.40 -10.46
CA MET A 88 1.42 -3.13 -9.11
C MET A 88 2.05 -4.08 -8.08
N GLN A 89 2.13 -5.38 -8.40
CA GLN A 89 2.78 -6.35 -7.55
C GLN A 89 4.27 -6.06 -7.36
N HIS A 90 4.98 -5.71 -8.43
CA HIS A 90 6.39 -5.36 -8.34
C HIS A 90 6.60 -4.15 -7.43
N LEU A 91 5.74 -3.14 -7.52
CA LEU A 91 5.72 -1.99 -6.61
C LEU A 91 5.40 -2.41 -5.17
N LEU A 92 4.39 -3.24 -4.98
CA LEU A 92 3.98 -3.75 -3.66
C LEU A 92 5.08 -4.60 -3.00
N ASN A 93 5.79 -5.45 -3.74
CA ASN A 93 6.91 -6.23 -3.20
C ASN A 93 8.02 -5.35 -2.64
N ASN A 94 8.22 -4.16 -3.19
CA ASN A 94 9.21 -3.21 -2.67
C ASN A 94 8.72 -2.45 -1.42
N ILE A 95 7.40 -2.31 -1.26
CA ILE A 95 6.77 -1.74 -0.07
C ILE A 95 6.54 -2.82 0.99
N ASP A 96 6.20 -4.05 0.56
CA ASP A 96 5.99 -5.23 1.41
C ASP A 96 7.34 -5.87 1.80
N ALA A 97 8.28 -5.05 2.25
CA ALA A 97 9.56 -5.51 2.79
C ALA A 97 9.37 -6.50 3.95
N GLY A 98 8.15 -6.60 4.47
CA GLY A 98 7.73 -7.51 5.52
C GLY A 98 7.08 -8.81 5.05
N GLY A 99 6.74 -8.95 3.76
CA GLY A 99 6.17 -10.18 3.21
C GLY A 99 4.81 -10.60 3.78
N ILE A 100 4.02 -9.66 4.35
CA ILE A 100 2.66 -9.98 4.82
C ILE A 100 1.77 -10.42 3.67
N LEU A 101 1.86 -9.71 2.56
CA LEU A 101 1.04 -9.96 1.38
C LEU A 101 1.62 -11.08 0.52
N SER A 102 2.95 -11.28 0.56
CA SER A 102 3.66 -12.24 -0.27
C SER A 102 3.10 -13.67 -0.24
N PRO A 103 2.76 -14.29 0.92
CA PRO A 103 2.19 -15.63 0.94
C PRO A 103 0.84 -15.75 0.22
N HIS A 104 0.06 -14.67 0.24
CA HIS A 104 -1.28 -14.63 -0.38
C HIS A 104 -1.22 -14.18 -1.85
N ILE A 105 -0.25 -13.35 -2.21
CA ILE A 105 -0.07 -12.82 -3.56
C ILE A 105 0.69 -13.81 -4.45
N LYS A 106 1.67 -14.56 -3.94
CA LYS A 106 2.46 -15.52 -4.72
C LYS A 106 1.61 -16.54 -5.51
N PRO A 107 0.60 -17.22 -4.92
CA PRO A 107 -0.24 -18.15 -5.67
C PRO A 107 -1.03 -17.46 -6.80
N LEU A 108 -1.50 -16.22 -6.54
CA LEU A 108 -2.21 -15.43 -7.53
C LEU A 108 -1.29 -15.07 -8.72
N LEU A 109 -0.05 -14.71 -8.41
CA LEU A 109 0.95 -14.35 -9.40
C LEU A 109 1.39 -15.52 -10.26
N SER A 110 1.57 -16.71 -9.66
CA SER A 110 1.88 -17.91 -10.45
C SER A 110 0.80 -18.15 -11.50
N ARG A 111 -0.47 -18.01 -11.12
CA ARG A 111 -1.60 -18.13 -12.08
C ARG A 111 -1.60 -17.04 -13.14
N LEU A 112 -1.31 -15.78 -12.77
CA LEU A 112 -1.21 -14.67 -13.72
C LEU A 112 -0.01 -14.86 -14.67
N THR A 113 1.12 -15.33 -14.17
CA THR A 113 2.32 -15.62 -14.97
C THR A 113 2.06 -16.76 -15.97
N GLU A 114 1.34 -17.80 -15.54
CA GLU A 114 0.94 -18.90 -16.45
C GLU A 114 0.03 -18.42 -17.59
N LEU A 115 -0.87 -17.47 -17.30
CA LEU A 115 -1.73 -16.86 -18.32
C LEU A 115 -0.92 -16.00 -19.31
N LEU A 116 0.14 -15.34 -18.86
CA LEU A 116 1.04 -14.55 -19.71
C LEU A 116 2.03 -15.41 -20.49
N ALA A 117 2.43 -16.58 -19.99
CA ALA A 117 3.33 -17.49 -20.68
C ALA A 117 2.78 -17.87 -22.08
N ALA A 118 1.46 -17.73 -22.28
CA ALA A 118 0.82 -17.88 -23.59
C ALA A 118 1.07 -16.69 -24.56
N THR A 119 1.64 -15.57 -24.08
CA THR A 119 1.79 -14.32 -24.88
C THR A 119 3.24 -13.90 -25.15
N ASN A 120 4.23 -14.77 -24.99
CA ASN A 120 5.67 -14.51 -25.24
C ASN A 120 6.33 -13.38 -24.43
N ASP A 121 5.62 -12.67 -23.57
CA ASP A 121 6.16 -11.60 -22.73
C ASP A 121 6.41 -12.11 -21.31
N SER A 122 7.68 -12.31 -20.96
CA SER A 122 8.06 -12.89 -19.68
C SER A 122 8.06 -11.87 -18.54
N GLN A 123 7.73 -12.33 -17.33
CA GLN A 123 7.85 -11.59 -16.08
C GLN A 123 9.27 -10.98 -15.90
N GLU A 124 10.30 -11.67 -16.40
CA GLU A 124 11.67 -11.18 -16.40
C GLU A 124 11.87 -9.88 -17.20
N GLN A 125 11.15 -9.71 -18.28
CA GLN A 125 11.21 -8.49 -19.11
C GLN A 125 10.67 -7.28 -18.33
N LEU A 126 9.60 -7.45 -17.57
CA LEU A 126 9.00 -6.41 -16.75
C LEU A 126 9.92 -6.01 -15.58
N GLN A 127 10.48 -6.99 -14.86
CA GLN A 127 11.42 -6.75 -13.76
C GLN A 127 12.72 -6.08 -14.20
N LYS A 128 13.17 -6.34 -15.44
CA LYS A 128 14.35 -5.68 -16.00
C LYS A 128 14.09 -4.23 -16.41
N ARG A 129 12.83 -3.88 -16.73
CA ARG A 129 12.45 -2.54 -17.25
C ARG A 129 11.90 -1.60 -16.18
N ILE A 130 11.37 -2.15 -15.07
CA ILE A 130 10.84 -1.36 -13.95
C ILE A 130 11.66 -1.72 -12.72
N LYS A 131 12.45 -0.76 -12.25
CA LYS A 131 13.28 -0.92 -11.06
C LYS A 131 12.81 0.05 -9.97
N VAL A 132 12.51 -0.48 -8.80
CA VAL A 132 12.22 0.32 -7.60
C VAL A 132 13.38 0.17 -6.63
N GLU A 133 14.03 1.27 -6.31
CA GLU A 133 15.12 1.30 -5.33
C GLU A 133 14.64 1.97 -4.05
N ALA A 134 14.57 1.22 -2.98
CA ALA A 134 14.27 1.75 -1.66
C ALA A 134 15.57 2.24 -1.00
N ILE A 135 15.71 3.57 -0.89
CA ILE A 135 16.85 4.20 -0.24
C ILE A 135 16.47 4.55 1.20
N GLY A 136 17.30 4.16 2.18
CA GLY A 136 17.07 4.48 3.60
C GLY A 136 16.03 3.58 4.29
N ALA A 137 15.61 2.48 3.66
CA ALA A 137 14.79 1.46 4.30
C ALA A 137 15.57 0.75 5.40
N ARG A 138 14.94 0.58 6.56
CA ARG A 138 15.51 -0.13 7.70
C ARG A 138 15.03 -1.58 7.74
N LYS A 139 15.92 -2.50 8.03
CA LYS A 139 15.57 -3.90 8.20
C LYS A 139 14.81 -4.09 9.52
N PHE A 140 13.78 -4.91 9.49
CA PHE A 140 12.99 -5.28 10.67
C PHE A 140 12.67 -6.78 10.63
N ASP A 141 12.27 -7.34 11.77
CA ASP A 141 11.86 -8.73 11.88
C ASP A 141 10.45 -8.92 11.34
N LEU A 142 10.35 -9.80 10.37
CA LEU A 142 9.11 -10.15 9.70
C LEU A 142 8.08 -10.76 10.64
N THR A 143 8.55 -11.57 11.59
CA THR A 143 7.71 -12.26 12.57
C THR A 143 6.98 -11.25 13.43
N TYR A 144 7.66 -10.19 13.87
CA TYR A 144 7.03 -9.12 14.66
C TYR A 144 6.00 -8.32 13.84
N PHE A 145 6.32 -8.03 12.59
CA PHE A 145 5.40 -7.33 11.70
C PHE A 145 4.11 -8.15 11.48
N GLN A 146 4.24 -9.45 11.22
CA GLN A 146 3.10 -10.36 11.05
C GLN A 146 2.26 -10.49 12.34
N ALA A 147 2.92 -10.59 13.50
CA ALA A 147 2.25 -10.62 14.80
C ALA A 147 1.42 -9.35 15.03
N ILE A 148 2.00 -8.18 14.75
CA ILE A 148 1.32 -6.89 14.85
C ILE A 148 0.13 -6.82 13.89
N GLY A 149 0.30 -7.24 12.64
CA GLY A 149 -0.78 -7.31 11.65
C GLY A 149 -1.93 -8.22 12.10
N SER A 150 -1.61 -9.38 12.69
CA SER A 150 -2.61 -10.28 13.27
C SER A 150 -3.35 -9.62 14.44
N CYS A 151 -2.65 -8.91 15.33
CA CYS A 151 -3.27 -8.17 16.44
C CYS A 151 -4.22 -7.08 15.94
N LEU A 152 -3.83 -6.35 14.90
CA LEU A 152 -4.67 -5.33 14.28
C LEU A 152 -5.98 -5.91 13.77
N LEU A 153 -5.90 -6.99 12.98
CA LEU A 153 -7.08 -7.63 12.38
C LEU A 153 -7.99 -8.27 13.43
N LYS A 154 -7.40 -8.93 14.44
CA LYS A 154 -8.14 -9.62 15.51
C LYS A 154 -8.54 -8.69 16.66
N ARG A 155 -8.16 -7.41 16.60
CA ARG A 155 -8.40 -6.41 17.65
C ARG A 155 -7.94 -6.88 19.05
N LYS A 156 -6.70 -7.41 19.11
CA LYS A 156 -6.05 -7.88 20.35
C LYS A 156 -4.96 -6.91 20.79
N ARG A 157 -4.69 -6.86 22.08
CA ARG A 157 -3.53 -6.16 22.64
C ARG A 157 -2.26 -6.97 22.40
N LEU A 158 -1.14 -6.28 22.48
CA LEU A 158 0.17 -6.91 22.50
C LEU A 158 1.07 -6.27 23.55
N VAL A 159 2.06 -7.03 24.00
CA VAL A 159 3.21 -6.52 24.74
C VAL A 159 4.40 -6.55 23.80
N MET A 160 5.20 -5.49 23.79
CA MET A 160 6.43 -5.44 23.03
C MET A 160 7.59 -4.88 23.86
N ASP A 161 8.79 -5.35 23.57
CA ASP A 161 10.03 -4.73 24.01
C ASP A 161 10.51 -3.80 22.88
N TYR A 162 10.68 -2.53 23.21
CA TYR A 162 10.97 -1.45 22.27
C TYR A 162 12.26 -0.72 22.64
N LEU A 163 13.23 -0.71 21.72
CA LEU A 163 14.48 0.03 21.86
C LEU A 163 14.32 1.47 21.36
N GLY A 164 14.07 2.39 22.31
CA GLY A 164 13.88 3.80 22.01
C GLY A 164 15.18 4.48 21.57
N ARG A 165 15.31 4.81 20.28
CA ARG A 165 16.56 5.36 19.70
C ARG A 165 17.02 6.66 20.31
N GLY A 166 16.10 7.56 20.70
CA GLY A 166 16.46 8.86 21.27
C GLY A 166 17.21 8.77 22.60
N LYS A 167 16.89 7.75 23.42
CA LYS A 167 17.53 7.52 24.73
C LYS A 167 18.39 6.25 24.76
N ASN A 168 18.31 5.43 23.71
CA ASN A 168 18.92 4.09 23.65
C ASN A 168 18.51 3.20 24.83
N GLU A 169 17.22 3.26 25.23
CA GLU A 169 16.65 2.53 26.34
C GLU A 169 15.69 1.46 25.84
N LEU A 170 15.82 0.24 26.37
CA LEU A 170 14.86 -0.84 26.14
C LEU A 170 13.69 -0.67 27.12
N THR A 171 12.47 -0.66 26.61
CA THR A 171 11.27 -0.49 27.41
C THR A 171 10.21 -1.50 26.99
N THR A 172 9.56 -2.11 27.97
CA THR A 172 8.40 -2.99 27.71
C THR A 172 7.12 -2.16 27.68
N ARG A 173 6.25 -2.39 26.69
CA ARG A 173 5.02 -1.64 26.47
C ARG A 173 3.85 -2.57 26.17
N GLU A 174 2.75 -2.37 26.89
CA GLU A 174 1.45 -2.92 26.52
C GLU A 174 0.73 -1.93 25.60
N LEU A 175 0.26 -2.43 24.45
CA LEU A 175 -0.30 -1.60 23.39
C LEU A 175 -1.62 -2.16 22.87
N SER A 176 -2.51 -1.25 22.50
CA SER A 176 -3.65 -1.54 21.63
C SER A 176 -3.34 -1.03 20.22
N PRO A 177 -2.95 -1.89 19.26
CA PRO A 177 -2.66 -1.51 17.87
C PRO A 177 -3.83 -0.82 17.20
N GLN A 178 -3.56 0.27 16.47
CA GLN A 178 -4.59 1.04 15.74
C GLN A 178 -4.42 0.93 14.23
N ARG A 179 -3.21 1.18 13.71
CA ARG A 179 -2.89 1.09 12.29
C ARG A 179 -1.39 0.92 12.04
N LEU A 180 -1.04 0.35 10.88
CA LEU A 180 0.31 0.36 10.32
C LEU A 180 0.43 1.53 9.34
N VAL A 181 1.54 2.26 9.43
CA VAL A 181 1.83 3.41 8.58
C VAL A 181 3.16 3.20 7.88
N TYR A 182 3.17 3.29 6.54
CA TYR A 182 4.40 3.31 5.76
C TYR A 182 4.81 4.75 5.49
N TYR A 183 5.98 5.15 6.00
CA TYR A 183 6.47 6.51 5.90
C TYR A 183 7.98 6.54 5.67
N LYS A 184 8.43 7.29 4.67
CA LYS A 184 9.84 7.41 4.28
C LYS A 184 10.59 6.05 4.27
N ASN A 185 10.03 5.10 3.52
CA ASN A 185 10.56 3.74 3.36
C ASN A 185 10.67 2.90 4.64
N ASN A 186 9.92 3.27 5.69
CA ASN A 186 9.90 2.54 6.95
C ASN A 186 8.47 2.35 7.46
N TRP A 187 8.27 1.25 8.19
CA TRP A 187 6.99 0.93 8.79
C TRP A 187 6.92 1.41 10.24
N TYR A 188 5.77 1.90 10.61
CA TYR A 188 5.43 2.36 11.95
C TYR A 188 4.11 1.76 12.40
N LEU A 189 4.01 1.51 13.69
CA LEU A 189 2.78 1.12 14.38
C LEU A 189 2.24 2.32 15.15
N ASP A 190 1.06 2.80 14.81
CA ASP A 190 0.30 3.70 15.65
C ASP A 190 -0.53 2.86 16.63
N ALA A 191 -0.38 3.12 17.92
CA ALA A 191 -1.03 2.37 18.98
C ALA A 191 -1.38 3.23 20.18
N TRP A 192 -2.43 2.86 20.88
CA TRP A 192 -2.69 3.34 22.23
C TRP A 192 -1.71 2.66 23.20
N CYS A 193 -0.89 3.45 23.88
CA CYS A 193 0.08 2.96 24.87
C CYS A 193 -0.53 3.00 26.28
N HIS A 194 -0.80 1.84 26.88
CA HIS A 194 -1.45 1.74 28.19
C HIS A 194 -0.62 2.36 29.32
N ALA A 195 0.71 2.27 29.25
CA ALA A 195 1.60 2.85 30.26
C ALA A 195 1.69 4.39 30.19
N LYS A 196 1.23 5.01 29.09
CA LYS A 196 1.27 6.46 28.90
C LYS A 196 -0.12 7.08 28.71
N GLU A 197 -1.14 6.22 28.60
CA GLU A 197 -2.54 6.61 28.34
C GLU A 197 -2.67 7.59 27.16
N ASP A 198 -1.90 7.30 26.10
CA ASP A 198 -1.76 8.20 24.96
C ASP A 198 -1.49 7.43 23.68
N ILE A 199 -1.82 8.03 22.52
CA ILE A 199 -1.51 7.49 21.18
C ILE A 199 -0.04 7.77 20.85
N ARG A 200 0.66 6.74 20.37
CA ARG A 200 2.07 6.85 20.00
C ARG A 200 2.38 6.05 18.76
N SER A 201 3.35 6.56 17.99
CA SER A 201 3.92 5.86 16.84
C SER A 201 5.23 5.18 17.24
N PHE A 202 5.37 3.92 16.85
CA PHE A 202 6.53 3.08 17.14
C PHE A 202 7.13 2.57 15.83
N ALA A 203 8.43 2.79 15.63
CA ALA A 203 9.13 2.26 14.47
C ALA A 203 9.25 0.74 14.59
N ILE A 204 8.79 0.00 13.59
CA ILE A 204 8.75 -1.49 13.62
C ILE A 204 10.16 -2.07 13.76
N ASP A 205 11.14 -1.47 13.13
CA ASP A 205 12.54 -1.89 13.14
C ASP A 205 13.27 -1.67 14.47
N ALA A 206 12.61 -1.00 15.44
CA ALA A 206 13.12 -0.84 16.80
C ALA A 206 12.50 -1.83 17.81
N ILE A 207 11.62 -2.71 17.37
CA ILE A 207 10.98 -3.75 18.20
C ILE A 207 11.93 -4.93 18.34
N GLN A 208 12.08 -5.43 19.56
CA GLN A 208 12.96 -6.56 19.91
C GLN A 208 12.20 -7.83 20.30
N ARG A 209 10.94 -7.69 20.72
CA ARG A 209 10.04 -8.80 21.09
C ARG A 209 8.60 -8.36 20.91
N VAL A 210 7.74 -9.29 20.52
CA VAL A 210 6.28 -9.11 20.49
C VAL A 210 5.61 -10.33 21.11
N GLU A 211 4.64 -10.10 21.98
CA GLU A 211 3.78 -11.12 22.59
C GLU A 211 2.33 -10.69 22.43
N ILE A 212 1.51 -11.58 21.87
CA ILE A 212 0.08 -11.32 21.64
C ILE A 212 -0.68 -11.64 22.91
N LEU A 213 -1.53 -10.71 23.37
CA LEU A 213 -2.42 -10.94 24.49
C LEU A 213 -3.82 -11.37 24.02
N GLU A 214 -4.50 -12.16 24.84
CA GLU A 214 -5.91 -12.51 24.58
C GLU A 214 -6.88 -11.35 24.86
N THR A 215 -6.40 -10.29 25.51
CA THR A 215 -7.18 -9.11 25.88
C THR A 215 -7.55 -8.30 24.64
N LYS A 216 -8.81 -7.82 24.58
CA LYS A 216 -9.32 -6.96 23.51
C LYS A 216 -8.61 -5.60 23.50
N ALA A 217 -8.20 -5.14 22.33
CA ALA A 217 -7.61 -3.82 22.14
C ALA A 217 -8.65 -2.72 22.37
N ILE A 218 -8.19 -1.57 22.86
CA ILE A 218 -8.96 -0.34 22.85
C ILE A 218 -9.02 0.19 21.42
N ASP A 219 -10.21 0.58 20.96
CA ASP A 219 -10.41 1.26 19.70
C ASP A 219 -10.35 2.77 19.87
N VAL A 220 -9.52 3.43 19.07
CA VAL A 220 -9.46 4.89 18.97
C VAL A 220 -10.08 5.30 17.65
N SER A 221 -10.95 6.30 17.65
CA SER A 221 -11.60 6.77 16.42
C SER A 221 -10.57 7.31 15.43
N GLU A 222 -10.85 7.15 14.15
CA GLU A 222 -9.97 7.64 13.07
C GLU A 222 -9.79 9.17 13.15
N THR A 223 -10.85 9.89 13.50
CA THR A 223 -10.81 11.34 13.73
C THR A 223 -9.75 11.68 14.78
N LYS A 224 -9.78 11.02 15.95
CA LYS A 224 -8.82 11.24 17.02
C LYS A 224 -7.39 10.85 16.61
N LEU A 225 -7.22 9.74 15.89
CA LEU A 225 -5.91 9.34 15.34
C LEU A 225 -5.34 10.41 14.40
N ASN A 226 -6.16 10.96 13.53
CA ASN A 226 -5.76 11.99 12.57
C ASN A 226 -5.51 13.35 13.23
N GLU A 227 -6.25 13.70 14.28
CA GLU A 227 -6.01 14.91 15.07
C GLU A 227 -4.69 14.85 15.84
N GLU A 228 -4.37 13.70 16.44
CA GLU A 228 -3.17 13.55 17.26
C GLU A 228 -1.90 13.23 16.45
N LEU A 229 -2.02 12.49 15.36
CA LEU A 229 -0.88 12.02 14.57
C LEU A 229 -0.77 12.63 13.16
N GLY A 230 -1.84 13.19 12.63
CA GLY A 230 -1.88 13.73 11.26
C GLY A 230 -1.86 15.24 11.16
N SER A 231 -1.71 15.96 12.26
CA SER A 231 -1.89 17.41 12.31
C SER A 231 -0.65 18.22 11.86
N GLY A 232 0.56 17.65 11.95
CA GLY A 232 1.82 18.31 11.64
C GLY A 232 2.74 17.48 10.77
N TYR A 233 3.83 18.10 10.31
CA TYR A 233 4.85 17.48 9.50
C TYR A 233 5.54 16.31 10.22
N GLY A 234 5.74 15.23 9.50
CA GLY A 234 6.45 14.05 9.98
C GLY A 234 5.56 12.99 10.63
N ILE A 235 6.20 11.84 10.97
CA ILE A 235 5.52 10.70 11.59
C ILE A 235 5.25 10.93 13.09
N PHE A 236 6.02 11.78 13.74
CA PHE A 236 5.92 12.09 15.17
C PHE A 236 5.21 13.43 15.42
N SER A 237 4.05 13.63 14.79
CA SER A 237 3.24 14.82 15.03
C SER A 237 2.68 14.85 16.46
N GLY A 238 2.17 15.99 16.90
CA GLY A 238 1.62 16.23 18.25
C GLY A 238 0.42 17.17 18.18
N LYS A 239 -0.21 17.43 19.33
CA LYS A 239 -1.44 18.23 19.44
C LYS A 239 -1.27 19.72 19.06
N GLU A 240 -0.12 20.29 19.39
CA GLU A 240 0.18 21.68 19.10
C GLU A 240 0.81 21.81 17.71
N VAL A 241 0.12 22.49 16.82
CA VAL A 241 0.56 22.72 15.43
C VAL A 241 1.03 24.16 15.29
N LYS A 242 2.29 24.31 14.87
CA LYS A 242 2.92 25.57 14.46
C LYS A 242 3.05 25.57 12.93
N TRP A 243 3.31 26.75 12.35
CA TRP A 243 3.56 26.87 10.92
C TRP A 243 5.00 27.31 10.68
N ALA A 244 5.70 26.62 9.81
CA ALA A 244 6.98 27.01 9.29
C ALA A 244 6.79 27.68 7.92
N THR A 245 7.42 28.81 7.70
CA THR A 245 7.55 29.47 6.40
C THR A 245 8.97 29.27 5.90
N LEU A 246 9.13 28.56 4.81
CA LEU A 246 10.40 28.24 4.15
C LEU A 246 10.48 29.00 2.84
N LYS A 247 11.64 29.62 2.54
CA LYS A 247 11.91 30.25 1.25
C LYS A 247 12.99 29.48 0.53
N PHE A 248 12.68 28.98 -0.66
CA PHE A 248 13.61 28.27 -1.53
C PHE A 248 14.14 29.20 -2.62
N THR A 249 15.42 29.03 -2.99
CA THR A 249 16.02 29.77 -4.12
C THR A 249 15.25 29.54 -5.42
N PRO A 250 15.34 30.47 -6.40
CA PRO A 250 14.67 30.31 -7.71
C PRO A 250 15.11 29.03 -8.43
N GLU A 251 16.34 28.60 -8.25
CA GLU A 251 16.84 27.36 -8.82
C GLU A 251 16.15 26.15 -8.18
N ARG A 252 16.12 26.07 -6.85
CA ARG A 252 15.51 24.97 -6.11
C ARG A 252 13.99 24.93 -6.25
N ALA A 253 13.34 26.06 -6.41
CA ALA A 253 11.91 26.19 -6.62
C ALA A 253 11.36 25.32 -7.76
N ARG A 254 12.17 25.06 -8.80
CA ARG A 254 11.80 24.23 -9.96
C ARG A 254 11.41 22.79 -9.56
N TRP A 255 11.94 22.28 -8.47
CA TRP A 255 11.64 20.93 -7.92
C TRP A 255 10.67 21.00 -6.73
N THR A 256 10.98 21.87 -5.75
CA THR A 256 10.24 21.90 -4.49
C THR A 256 8.80 22.37 -4.65
N ALA A 257 8.48 23.17 -5.66
CA ALA A 257 7.12 23.59 -5.95
C ALA A 257 6.18 22.43 -6.30
N SER A 258 6.72 21.33 -6.83
CA SER A 258 5.95 20.11 -7.13
C SER A 258 5.97 19.07 -5.99
N GLU A 259 6.78 19.29 -4.96
CA GLU A 259 6.89 18.37 -3.83
C GLU A 259 5.73 18.53 -2.85
N ARG A 260 5.26 17.39 -2.35
CA ARG A 260 4.24 17.38 -1.30
C ARG A 260 4.84 17.04 0.06
N TRP A 261 5.06 18.07 0.86
CA TRP A 261 5.57 17.95 2.22
C TRP A 261 4.47 17.64 3.23
N HIS A 262 3.29 18.24 3.05
CA HIS A 262 2.12 18.01 3.91
C HIS A 262 0.82 18.23 3.14
N SER A 263 -0.27 17.56 3.55
CA SER A 263 -1.59 17.69 2.88
C SER A 263 -2.16 19.11 2.96
N LYS A 264 -1.81 19.85 4.00
CA LYS A 264 -2.27 21.23 4.25
C LYS A 264 -1.22 22.28 3.91
N GLN A 265 -0.12 21.92 3.20
CA GLN A 265 0.88 22.91 2.81
C GLN A 265 0.30 24.01 1.92
N ILE A 266 0.89 25.20 2.01
CA ILE A 266 0.55 26.33 1.16
C ILE A 266 1.83 26.78 0.48
N GLY A 267 1.85 26.86 -0.84
CA GLY A 267 3.01 27.24 -1.61
C GLY A 267 2.70 28.33 -2.63
N LYS A 268 3.62 29.25 -2.84
CA LYS A 268 3.52 30.30 -3.87
C LYS A 268 4.88 30.70 -4.40
N TYR A 269 4.96 31.07 -5.67
CA TYR A 269 6.11 31.75 -6.23
C TYR A 269 6.11 33.21 -5.82
N LEU A 270 7.31 33.78 -5.57
CA LEU A 270 7.53 35.20 -5.34
C LEU A 270 8.04 35.86 -6.62
N ASP A 271 8.02 37.19 -6.66
CA ASP A 271 8.40 37.98 -7.85
C ASP A 271 9.84 37.76 -8.30
N ASP A 272 10.73 37.38 -7.36
CA ASP A 272 12.14 37.09 -7.63
C ASP A 272 12.35 35.63 -8.15
N GLY A 273 11.26 34.87 -8.39
CA GLY A 273 11.31 33.50 -8.82
C GLY A 273 11.57 32.49 -7.70
N SER A 274 11.78 32.92 -6.47
CA SER A 274 11.87 32.04 -5.31
C SER A 274 10.51 31.45 -4.96
N TYR A 275 10.50 30.36 -4.17
CA TYR A 275 9.28 29.68 -3.76
C TYR A 275 9.12 29.73 -2.24
N GLU A 276 8.00 30.26 -1.79
CA GLU A 276 7.61 30.26 -0.38
C GLU A 276 6.71 29.05 -0.12
N LEU A 277 7.10 28.24 0.85
CA LEU A 277 6.35 27.06 1.29
C LEU A 277 6.01 27.20 2.77
N LYS A 278 4.71 27.15 3.10
CA LYS A 278 4.23 27.08 4.48
C LYS A 278 3.83 25.64 4.80
N VAL A 279 4.40 25.10 5.89
CA VAL A 279 4.19 23.72 6.32
C VAL A 279 3.79 23.70 7.80
N PRO A 280 2.68 23.01 8.16
CA PRO A 280 2.33 22.83 9.55
C PRO A 280 3.25 21.76 10.18
N TYR A 281 3.75 22.02 11.40
CA TYR A 281 4.59 21.07 12.13
C TYR A 281 4.28 21.09 13.62
N SER A 282 4.57 20.00 14.32
CA SER A 282 4.41 19.91 15.78
C SER A 282 5.74 19.66 16.47
N LYS A 283 6.65 18.91 15.83
CA LYS A 283 8.00 18.63 16.34
C LYS A 283 9.04 19.01 15.31
N GLU A 284 10.07 19.71 15.78
CA GLU A 284 11.11 20.30 14.93
C GLU A 284 12.11 19.28 14.34
N PRO A 285 12.55 18.21 15.05
CA PRO A 285 13.73 17.44 14.62
C PRO A 285 13.62 16.89 13.19
N GLU A 286 12.47 16.37 12.79
CA GLU A 286 12.28 15.80 11.45
C GLU A 286 12.25 16.89 10.39
N LEU A 287 11.55 17.99 10.67
CA LEU A 287 11.50 19.14 9.77
C LEU A 287 12.89 19.76 9.57
N ILE A 288 13.68 19.88 10.64
CA ILE A 288 15.07 20.39 10.57
C ILE A 288 15.93 19.51 9.65
N ILE A 289 15.84 18.18 9.79
CA ILE A 289 16.60 17.25 8.94
C ILE A 289 16.24 17.46 7.47
N ASP A 290 14.95 17.58 7.16
CA ASP A 290 14.50 17.78 5.80
C ASP A 290 14.86 19.16 5.24
N ILE A 291 14.83 20.21 6.06
CA ILE A 291 15.34 21.54 5.69
C ILE A 291 16.84 21.45 5.38
N MET A 292 17.63 20.83 6.25
CA MET A 292 19.08 20.75 6.08
C MET A 292 19.52 19.97 4.83
N LYS A 293 18.69 19.11 4.25
CA LYS A 293 18.98 18.43 2.97
C LYS A 293 19.18 19.41 1.81
N TYR A 294 18.59 20.57 1.87
CA TYR A 294 18.66 21.57 0.80
C TYR A 294 19.84 22.51 0.96
N GLY A 295 20.59 22.41 2.08
CA GLY A 295 21.78 23.22 2.31
C GLY A 295 21.52 24.73 2.15
N PRO A 296 22.25 25.41 1.25
CA PRO A 296 22.10 26.86 1.06
C PRO A 296 20.84 27.26 0.26
N ASP A 297 20.12 26.29 -0.31
CA ASP A 297 18.98 26.54 -1.19
C ASP A 297 17.66 26.78 -0.44
N VAL A 298 17.68 26.76 0.89
CA VAL A 298 16.49 27.01 1.71
C VAL A 298 16.79 27.90 2.90
N GLU A 299 15.87 28.78 3.20
CA GLU A 299 15.88 29.62 4.38
C GLU A 299 14.60 29.43 5.19
N VAL A 300 14.73 29.32 6.51
CA VAL A 300 13.58 29.40 7.43
C VAL A 300 13.28 30.88 7.66
N VAL A 301 12.14 31.34 7.16
CA VAL A 301 11.69 32.74 7.36
C VAL A 301 11.02 32.86 8.72
N GLU A 302 10.11 31.91 9.04
CA GLU A 302 9.37 31.88 10.30
C GLU A 302 9.15 30.39 10.73
N PRO A 303 8.98 30.12 12.03
CA PRO A 303 9.17 31.02 13.18
C PRO A 303 10.66 31.18 13.57
N GLN A 304 10.97 32.17 14.37
CA GLN A 304 12.35 32.46 14.79
C GLN A 304 12.98 31.32 15.61
N GLU A 305 12.20 30.60 16.40
CA GLU A 305 12.67 29.42 17.16
C GLU A 305 13.21 28.35 16.22
N LEU A 306 12.45 27.99 15.17
CA LEU A 306 12.88 27.01 14.18
C LEU A 306 14.11 27.50 13.41
N ARG A 307 14.14 28.78 13.03
CA ARG A 307 15.30 29.39 12.37
C ARG A 307 16.56 29.29 13.23
N LYS A 308 16.48 29.58 14.52
CA LYS A 308 17.59 29.43 15.47
C LYS A 308 18.02 27.96 15.59
N ALA A 309 17.08 27.04 15.70
CA ALA A 309 17.39 25.61 15.80
C ALA A 309 18.13 25.10 14.55
N VAL A 310 17.72 25.51 13.35
CA VAL A 310 18.44 25.20 12.10
C VAL A 310 19.83 25.82 12.10
N GLN A 311 19.95 27.11 12.47
CA GLN A 311 21.24 27.79 12.55
C GLN A 311 22.22 27.11 13.51
N GLU A 312 21.77 26.68 14.69
CA GLU A 312 22.59 25.93 15.64
C GLU A 312 23.08 24.58 15.06
N ASN A 313 22.24 23.89 14.32
CA ASN A 313 22.63 22.64 13.65
C ASN A 313 23.66 22.90 12.55
N LEU A 314 23.50 23.96 11.77
CA LEU A 314 24.47 24.38 10.75
C LEU A 314 25.81 24.73 11.36
N ILE A 315 25.84 25.46 12.48
CA ILE A 315 27.08 25.81 13.21
C ILE A 315 27.78 24.55 13.71
N LYS A 316 27.02 23.60 14.29
CA LYS A 316 27.57 22.28 14.71
C LYS A 316 28.13 21.51 13.52
N THR A 317 27.41 21.51 12.40
CA THR A 317 27.86 20.87 11.15
C THR A 317 29.16 21.52 10.65
N LEU A 318 29.22 22.84 10.60
CA LEU A 318 30.42 23.55 10.14
C LEU A 318 31.65 23.21 10.99
N ARG A 319 31.49 23.05 12.31
CA ARG A 319 32.58 22.66 13.21
C ARG A 319 33.16 21.28 12.90
N ASN A 320 32.37 20.37 12.31
CA ASN A 320 32.84 19.03 11.91
C ASN A 320 33.74 19.08 10.64
N TYR A 321 33.61 20.13 9.84
CA TYR A 321 34.35 20.33 8.59
C TYR A 321 35.46 21.39 8.73
N GLY A 322 35.34 22.28 9.71
CA GLY A 322 36.38 23.26 10.03
C GLY A 322 37.33 22.72 11.10
N LYS A 323 38.58 22.55 10.76
CA LYS A 323 39.63 22.41 11.75
C LYS A 323 40.04 23.79 12.28
#